data_bf7c294da87ca0e26d3f46b83b322cd6
#
_entry.id   bf7c294da87ca0e26d3f46b83b322cd6
#
_cell.length_a   1.000
_cell.length_b   1.000
_cell.length_c   1.000
_cell.angle_alpha   90.00
_cell.angle_beta   90.00
_cell.angle_gamma   90.00
#
_symmetry.space_group_name_H-M   'P 1'
#
loop_
_entity.id
_entity.type
_entity.pdbx_description
1 polymer ?
#
loop_
_entity_poly.entity_id
_entity_poly.type
_entity_poly.pdbx_seq_one_letter_code
_entity_poly.pdbx_strand_id
1 'polypeptide(L)'
;MAAPATWNGSLNANEIFSSIFNMIVRQDVNSKNIGGTYSSLVDLFRVEGSRYGDTYLRYETDALETFEYQPDTTRQLNVLETHRPQDPHVQAVVLDQFRWIPVTIDSYLTKRAFSTESVFATFNSVCLQWLRDTKRIYESTLMNAYVGTVVTTEGEQDQTIDFSNITTVVSTADEEAYNRLLAETIAEKLANIMVELKDPLTGKNYNDLGYYRSWDNSDFVIVWNAEYVNKIRKMLEPTIFHKDGLIGIEDRYVLPAFYFGTVNASSGTATSGTRSLIEQEIGGVHYWPGEAIASGASYAANTTYQENSTPGVDNSVICKIIHKEAIPFMDGFETQTEFINPKNLSQNHYLHFGHSKPTRFYGLPCITVVADF
;
A
#
# COMPACT_ATOMS: atom_id res chain seq x y z
N MET A 1 -11.94 -43.03 26.59
CA MET A 1 -11.92 -42.00 25.54
C MET A 1 -10.54 -41.37 25.54
N ALA A 2 -9.73 -41.60 24.53
CA ALA A 2 -8.44 -40.97 24.39
C ALA A 2 -8.66 -39.50 23.97
N ALA A 3 -7.98 -38.57 24.61
CA ALA A 3 -8.02 -37.15 24.25
C ALA A 3 -7.54 -36.99 22.80
N PRO A 4 -8.14 -36.07 22.02
CA PRO A 4 -7.67 -35.80 20.68
C PRO A 4 -6.22 -35.31 20.71
N ALA A 5 -5.38 -35.90 19.89
CA ALA A 5 -3.99 -35.48 19.79
C ALA A 5 -3.92 -34.02 19.33
N THR A 6 -3.42 -33.17 20.20
CA THR A 6 -3.11 -31.76 19.84
C THR A 6 -1.86 -31.78 18.99
N TRP A 7 -2.01 -31.39 17.73
CA TRP A 7 -0.90 -31.17 16.83
C TRP A 7 -0.16 -29.88 17.18
N ASN A 8 1.00 -30.01 17.80
CA ASN A 8 1.93 -28.90 18.03
C ASN A 8 3.21 -29.16 17.25
N GLY A 9 3.33 -28.61 16.06
CA GLY A 9 4.58 -28.70 15.32
C GLY A 9 4.46 -28.14 13.90
N SER A 10 5.53 -27.58 13.41
CA SER A 10 5.71 -27.28 12.00
C SER A 10 5.68 -28.58 11.22
N LEU A 11 4.59 -28.84 10.54
CA LEU A 11 4.42 -30.06 9.75
C LEU A 11 5.33 -29.98 8.52
N ASN A 12 6.33 -30.84 8.48
CA ASN A 12 7.03 -31.12 7.25
C ASN A 12 6.06 -31.79 6.27
N ALA A 13 6.03 -31.37 5.01
CA ALA A 13 5.12 -31.91 4.00
C ALA A 13 5.19 -33.45 3.92
N ASN A 14 6.37 -34.04 4.12
CA ASN A 14 6.54 -35.49 4.14
C ASN A 14 5.90 -36.16 5.36
N GLU A 15 5.81 -35.51 6.50
CA GLU A 15 5.17 -36.01 7.70
C GLU A 15 3.63 -35.97 7.60
N ILE A 16 3.10 -34.92 6.95
CA ILE A 16 1.69 -34.84 6.63
C ILE A 16 1.29 -36.03 5.78
N PHE A 17 2.04 -36.34 4.73
CA PHE A 17 1.73 -37.44 3.82
C PHE A 17 1.86 -38.82 4.46
N SER A 18 2.79 -39.02 5.40
CA SER A 18 2.93 -40.29 6.12
C SER A 18 1.85 -40.49 7.18
N SER A 19 1.35 -39.46 7.82
CA SER A 19 0.30 -39.55 8.83
C SER A 19 -1.10 -39.73 8.24
N ILE A 20 -1.37 -39.15 7.07
CA ILE A 20 -2.65 -39.30 6.35
C ILE A 20 -2.86 -40.78 5.92
N PHE A 21 -1.79 -41.53 5.70
CA PHE A 21 -1.85 -42.90 5.22
C PHE A 21 -2.52 -43.88 6.22
N ASN A 22 -2.56 -43.57 7.50
CA ASN A 22 -3.06 -44.44 8.56
C ASN A 22 -4.43 -44.05 9.13
N MET A 23 -5.07 -43.03 8.62
CA MET A 23 -6.37 -42.56 9.14
C MET A 23 -7.45 -42.63 8.07
N ILE A 24 -8.49 -43.44 8.31
CA ILE A 24 -9.78 -43.33 7.60
C ILE A 24 -10.45 -42.03 8.13
N VAL A 25 -9.96 -40.91 7.71
CA VAL A 25 -10.48 -39.59 8.09
C VAL A 25 -10.94 -38.86 6.83
N ARG A 26 -12.00 -38.09 6.99
CA ARG A 26 -12.50 -37.18 5.97
C ARG A 26 -11.38 -36.24 5.58
N GLN A 27 -10.85 -36.39 4.37
CA GLN A 27 -9.80 -35.51 3.85
C GLN A 27 -10.44 -34.24 3.29
N ASP A 28 -10.19 -33.13 3.94
CA ASP A 28 -10.59 -31.82 3.48
C ASP A 28 -9.34 -30.98 3.24
N VAL A 29 -9.21 -30.43 2.03
CA VAL A 29 -8.09 -29.58 1.66
C VAL A 29 -8.59 -28.15 1.69
N ASN A 30 -8.06 -27.34 2.60
CA ASN A 30 -8.40 -25.93 2.64
C ASN A 30 -7.88 -25.24 1.39
N SER A 31 -8.81 -24.78 0.55
CA SER A 31 -8.51 -24.07 -0.70
C SER A 31 -8.45 -22.55 -0.55
N LYS A 32 -8.78 -22.01 0.63
CA LYS A 32 -8.87 -20.56 0.85
C LYS A 32 -7.78 -20.08 1.80
N ASN A 33 -6.71 -19.55 1.26
CA ASN A 33 -5.69 -18.85 2.05
C ASN A 33 -6.09 -17.38 2.29
N ILE A 34 -6.85 -16.81 1.36
CA ILE A 34 -7.40 -15.46 1.48
C ILE A 34 -8.90 -15.59 1.61
N GLY A 35 -9.41 -15.43 2.83
CA GLY A 35 -10.84 -15.45 3.14
C GLY A 35 -11.45 -14.05 3.09
N GLY A 36 -12.65 -13.93 2.54
CA GLY A 36 -13.39 -12.68 2.50
C GLY A 36 -13.08 -11.78 1.30
N THR A 37 -13.71 -10.62 1.29
CA THR A 37 -13.47 -9.58 0.27
C THR A 37 -12.20 -8.83 0.63
N TYR A 38 -11.05 -9.35 0.21
CA TYR A 38 -9.79 -8.64 0.34
C TYR A 38 -9.68 -7.60 -0.76
N SER A 39 -9.87 -6.35 -0.39
CA SER A 39 -9.72 -5.22 -1.28
C SER A 39 -8.27 -4.75 -1.27
N SER A 40 -7.60 -4.89 -2.39
CA SER A 40 -6.21 -4.47 -2.54
C SER A 40 -6.14 -3.04 -3.07
N LEU A 41 -5.32 -2.20 -2.45
CA LEU A 41 -4.95 -0.89 -3.00
C LEU A 41 -4.22 -1.03 -4.34
N VAL A 42 -3.61 -2.18 -4.62
CA VAL A 42 -2.92 -2.47 -5.88
C VAL A 42 -3.85 -2.26 -7.07
N ASP A 43 -5.10 -2.75 -6.99
CA ASP A 43 -6.04 -2.65 -8.11
C ASP A 43 -6.42 -1.21 -8.45
N LEU A 44 -6.32 -0.31 -7.46
CA LEU A 44 -6.57 1.13 -7.66
C LEU A 44 -5.42 1.82 -8.40
N PHE A 45 -4.19 1.46 -8.06
CA PHE A 45 -2.97 2.09 -8.58
C PHE A 45 -2.33 1.29 -9.72
N ARG A 46 -2.97 0.22 -10.17
CA ARG A 46 -2.44 -0.65 -11.21
C ARG A 46 -2.39 0.05 -12.57
N VAL A 47 -1.21 -0.02 -13.18
CA VAL A 47 -0.98 0.38 -14.57
C VAL A 47 -0.51 -0.84 -15.34
N GLU A 48 -1.11 -1.12 -16.49
CA GLU A 48 -0.72 -2.28 -17.29
C GLU A 48 0.67 -2.06 -17.92
N GLY A 49 1.58 -2.99 -17.65
CA GLY A 49 2.87 -3.13 -18.31
C GLY A 49 2.90 -4.41 -19.12
N SER A 50 3.67 -4.46 -20.19
CA SER A 50 3.67 -5.65 -21.08
C SER A 50 4.93 -6.49 -20.95
N ARG A 51 6.09 -5.89 -20.75
CA ARG A 51 7.39 -6.56 -20.78
C ARG A 51 8.34 -6.03 -19.73
N TYR A 52 9.29 -6.86 -19.31
CA TYR A 52 10.40 -6.42 -18.48
C TYR A 52 11.19 -5.30 -19.16
N GLY A 53 11.42 -4.21 -18.44
CA GLY A 53 12.06 -3.01 -18.95
C GLY A 53 11.11 -1.99 -19.59
N ASP A 54 9.80 -2.27 -19.66
CA ASP A 54 8.83 -1.27 -20.10
C ASP A 54 8.90 -0.07 -19.17
N THR A 55 8.81 1.12 -19.77
CA THR A 55 8.93 2.38 -19.05
C THR A 55 7.70 3.24 -19.29
N TYR A 56 7.06 3.66 -18.25
CA TYR A 56 6.01 4.66 -18.26
C TYR A 56 6.62 6.03 -18.00
N LEU A 57 6.56 6.92 -19.00
CA LEU A 57 7.08 8.28 -18.88
C LEU A 57 5.92 9.26 -18.65
N ARG A 58 6.03 10.06 -17.61
CA ARG A 58 5.13 11.16 -17.33
C ARG A 58 5.86 12.48 -17.54
N TYR A 59 5.28 13.33 -18.38
CA TYR A 59 5.76 14.67 -18.65
C TYR A 59 4.84 15.67 -17.98
N GLU A 60 5.41 16.62 -17.24
CA GLU A 60 4.66 17.65 -16.56
C GLU A 60 5.23 19.03 -16.87
N THR A 61 4.35 19.98 -17.12
CA THR A 61 4.68 21.38 -17.43
C THR A 61 3.86 22.29 -16.55
N ASP A 62 4.37 23.46 -16.22
CA ASP A 62 3.64 24.49 -15.46
C ASP A 62 2.83 25.41 -16.39
N ALA A 63 2.03 26.27 -15.79
CA ALA A 63 1.31 27.33 -16.47
C ALA A 63 2.29 28.35 -17.09
N LEU A 64 1.91 28.93 -18.22
CA LEU A 64 2.71 29.96 -18.88
C LEU A 64 2.43 31.34 -18.26
N GLU A 65 3.44 32.21 -18.30
CA GLU A 65 3.29 33.61 -17.89
C GLU A 65 2.39 34.36 -18.85
N THR A 66 1.60 35.30 -18.31
CA THR A 66 0.78 36.22 -19.08
C THR A 66 1.41 37.59 -19.07
N PHE A 67 1.39 38.26 -20.21
CA PHE A 67 1.91 39.63 -20.36
C PHE A 67 0.78 40.62 -20.61
N GLU A 68 0.88 41.82 -20.04
CA GLU A 68 -0.07 42.87 -20.28
C GLU A 68 0.03 43.37 -21.73
N TYR A 69 -1.12 43.52 -22.40
CA TYR A 69 -1.17 44.08 -23.73
C TYR A 69 -0.82 45.59 -23.67
N GLN A 70 0.27 45.96 -24.33
CA GLN A 70 0.68 47.35 -24.46
C GLN A 70 0.65 47.77 -25.93
N PRO A 71 -0.23 48.71 -26.32
CA PRO A 71 -0.35 49.18 -27.69
C PRO A 71 0.77 50.18 -28.09
N ASP A 72 1.76 50.39 -27.24
CA ASP A 72 2.83 51.35 -27.47
C ASP A 72 3.81 50.87 -28.56
N THR A 73 4.15 51.77 -29.48
CA THR A 73 5.05 51.55 -30.61
C THR A 73 6.48 51.23 -30.21
N THR A 74 6.90 51.56 -28.98
CA THR A 74 8.23 51.30 -28.46
C THR A 74 8.47 49.81 -28.16
N ARG A 75 7.43 49.07 -27.84
CA ARG A 75 7.53 47.59 -27.61
C ARG A 75 7.32 46.75 -28.86
N GLN A 76 6.87 47.30 -29.95
CA GLN A 76 6.84 46.59 -31.23
C GLN A 76 8.23 46.15 -31.70
N LEU A 77 9.30 46.72 -31.17
CA LEU A 77 10.67 46.28 -31.41
C LEU A 77 10.99 44.90 -30.86
N ASN A 78 10.18 44.39 -29.88
CA ASN A 78 10.36 43.07 -29.26
C ASN A 78 9.48 41.98 -29.86
N VAL A 79 8.85 42.20 -31.00
CA VAL A 79 8.01 41.19 -31.72
C VAL A 79 8.80 39.91 -32.05
N LEU A 80 10.13 40.00 -32.09
CA LEU A 80 11.01 38.86 -32.34
C LEU A 80 11.54 38.19 -31.08
N GLU A 81 11.13 38.66 -29.90
CA GLU A 81 11.48 37.99 -28.65
C GLU A 81 10.81 36.63 -28.55
N THR A 82 11.61 35.60 -28.31
CA THR A 82 11.12 34.24 -28.26
C THR A 82 10.85 33.84 -26.78
N HIS A 83 9.59 33.67 -26.45
CA HIS A 83 9.17 33.14 -25.15
C HIS A 83 9.07 31.62 -25.25
N ARG A 84 10.06 30.91 -24.72
CA ARG A 84 10.05 29.45 -24.68
C ARG A 84 9.40 28.99 -23.39
N PRO A 85 8.53 27.97 -23.45
CA PRO A 85 8.05 27.33 -22.23
C PRO A 85 9.22 26.71 -21.46
N GLN A 86 9.04 26.56 -20.15
CA GLN A 86 10.00 25.82 -19.31
C GLN A 86 10.15 24.39 -19.82
N ASP A 87 11.33 23.81 -19.61
CA ASP A 87 11.56 22.41 -19.94
C ASP A 87 10.63 21.54 -19.08
N PRO A 88 9.93 20.56 -19.69
CA PRO A 88 9.02 19.70 -18.94
C PRO A 88 9.77 18.86 -17.92
N HIS A 89 9.22 18.73 -16.73
CA HIS A 89 9.68 17.73 -15.78
C HIS A 89 9.31 16.34 -16.28
N VAL A 90 10.28 15.42 -16.29
CA VAL A 90 10.07 14.04 -16.75
C VAL A 90 10.36 13.08 -15.64
N GLN A 91 9.39 12.23 -15.35
CA GLN A 91 9.53 11.15 -14.37
C GLN A 91 9.23 9.82 -15.03
N ALA A 92 10.07 8.82 -14.75
CA ALA A 92 9.97 7.51 -15.35
C ALA A 92 9.66 6.45 -14.28
N VAL A 93 8.71 5.59 -14.57
CA VAL A 93 8.46 4.35 -13.81
C VAL A 93 8.86 3.18 -14.69
N VAL A 94 9.75 2.35 -14.20
CA VAL A 94 10.32 1.22 -14.96
C VAL A 94 9.87 -0.09 -14.34
N LEU A 95 9.51 -1.05 -15.16
CA LEU A 95 9.24 -2.42 -14.75
C LEU A 95 10.58 -3.17 -14.62
N ASP A 96 11.15 -3.12 -13.41
CA ASP A 96 12.51 -3.58 -13.11
C ASP A 96 12.58 -4.72 -12.07
N GLN A 97 11.46 -5.01 -11.40
CA GLN A 97 11.40 -6.06 -10.39
C GLN A 97 10.89 -7.35 -11.02
N PHE A 98 11.75 -8.36 -11.03
CA PHE A 98 11.43 -9.69 -11.51
C PHE A 98 11.49 -10.69 -10.35
N ARG A 99 10.36 -11.39 -10.12
CA ARG A 99 10.23 -12.34 -9.03
C ARG A 99 9.68 -13.67 -9.49
N TRP A 100 9.91 -14.70 -8.71
CA TRP A 100 9.40 -16.03 -8.96
C TRP A 100 9.03 -16.73 -7.65
N ILE A 101 7.98 -17.52 -7.71
CA ILE A 101 7.47 -18.29 -6.57
C ILE A 101 7.58 -19.76 -6.96
N PRO A 102 8.38 -20.58 -6.24
CA PRO A 102 8.50 -21.99 -6.52
C PRO A 102 7.50 -22.82 -5.70
N VAL A 103 6.99 -23.89 -6.27
CA VAL A 103 6.37 -24.99 -5.54
C VAL A 103 6.80 -26.33 -6.13
N THR A 104 7.20 -27.25 -5.30
CA THR A 104 7.56 -28.59 -5.72
C THR A 104 6.49 -29.58 -5.27
N ILE A 105 5.96 -30.34 -6.22
CA ILE A 105 4.99 -31.39 -5.97
C ILE A 105 5.63 -32.73 -6.25
N ASP A 106 5.71 -33.58 -5.23
CA ASP A 106 6.25 -34.91 -5.35
C ASP A 106 5.14 -35.90 -5.75
N SER A 107 4.90 -36.01 -7.04
CA SER A 107 3.76 -36.74 -7.60
C SER A 107 3.68 -38.21 -7.16
N TYR A 108 4.82 -38.86 -6.99
CA TYR A 108 4.85 -40.27 -6.62
C TYR A 108 4.49 -40.48 -5.15
N LEU A 109 5.09 -39.73 -4.25
CA LEU A 109 4.81 -39.79 -2.81
C LEU A 109 3.40 -39.30 -2.51
N THR A 110 3.00 -38.24 -3.17
CA THR A 110 1.69 -37.59 -2.99
C THR A 110 0.55 -38.52 -3.43
N LYS A 111 0.66 -39.17 -4.60
CA LYS A 111 -0.35 -40.15 -5.06
C LYS A 111 -0.57 -41.28 -4.06
N ARG A 112 0.48 -41.69 -3.39
CA ARG A 112 0.43 -42.77 -2.41
C ARG A 112 -0.26 -42.37 -1.09
N ALA A 113 -0.28 -41.07 -0.80
CA ALA A 113 -0.89 -40.49 0.39
C ALA A 113 -2.41 -40.29 0.26
N PHE A 114 -2.93 -40.20 -0.95
CA PHE A 114 -4.36 -39.92 -1.19
C PHE A 114 -5.12 -41.22 -1.51
N SER A 115 -6.30 -41.33 -0.91
CA SER A 115 -7.18 -42.52 -1.07
C SER A 115 -7.85 -42.58 -2.45
N THR A 116 -7.99 -41.42 -3.13
CA THR A 116 -8.64 -41.35 -4.44
C THR A 116 -7.90 -40.35 -5.36
N GLU A 117 -7.96 -40.62 -6.65
CA GLU A 117 -7.34 -39.77 -7.66
C GLU A 117 -7.98 -38.38 -7.73
N SER A 118 -9.27 -38.26 -7.43
CA SER A 118 -9.98 -36.98 -7.39
C SER A 118 -9.47 -36.04 -6.29
N VAL A 119 -9.16 -36.56 -5.10
CA VAL A 119 -8.60 -35.78 -3.99
C VAL A 119 -7.17 -35.36 -4.32
N PHE A 120 -6.39 -36.21 -4.98
CA PHE A 120 -5.07 -35.82 -5.46
C PHE A 120 -5.10 -34.69 -6.51
N ALA A 121 -6.01 -34.76 -7.47
CA ALA A 121 -6.19 -33.70 -8.46
C ALA A 121 -6.62 -32.39 -7.81
N THR A 122 -7.51 -32.44 -6.81
CA THR A 122 -7.91 -31.27 -6.04
C THR A 122 -6.72 -30.67 -5.28
N PHE A 123 -5.88 -31.50 -4.65
CA PHE A 123 -4.68 -31.02 -3.95
C PHE A 123 -3.71 -30.31 -4.89
N ASN A 124 -3.46 -30.87 -6.08
CA ASN A 124 -2.59 -30.25 -7.06
C ASN A 124 -3.15 -28.88 -7.52
N SER A 125 -4.46 -28.79 -7.75
CA SER A 125 -5.08 -27.51 -8.11
C SER A 125 -4.96 -26.47 -7.01
N VAL A 126 -5.07 -26.88 -5.74
CA VAL A 126 -4.88 -25.99 -4.58
C VAL A 126 -3.43 -25.53 -4.46
N CYS A 127 -2.46 -26.42 -4.71
CA CYS A 127 -1.03 -26.02 -4.71
C CYS A 127 -0.73 -24.96 -5.78
N LEU A 128 -1.34 -25.08 -6.96
CA LEU A 128 -1.19 -24.07 -8.01
C LEU A 128 -1.90 -22.76 -7.67
N GLN A 129 -3.03 -22.84 -6.96
CA GLN A 129 -3.72 -21.65 -6.46
C GLN A 129 -2.87 -20.92 -5.42
N TRP A 130 -2.14 -21.64 -4.55
CA TRP A 130 -1.25 -21.02 -3.57
C TRP A 130 -0.19 -20.12 -4.20
N LEU A 131 0.30 -20.43 -5.39
CA LEU A 131 1.24 -19.56 -6.12
C LEU A 131 0.62 -18.19 -6.41
N ARG A 132 -0.62 -18.18 -6.90
CA ARG A 132 -1.34 -16.93 -7.21
C ARG A 132 -1.72 -16.17 -5.94
N ASP A 133 -2.16 -16.88 -4.90
CA ASP A 133 -2.48 -16.28 -3.61
C ASP A 133 -1.23 -15.63 -2.98
N THR A 134 -0.08 -16.29 -3.09
CA THR A 134 1.21 -15.75 -2.60
C THR A 134 1.60 -14.48 -3.34
N LYS A 135 1.49 -14.46 -4.68
CA LYS A 135 1.69 -13.24 -5.47
C LYS A 135 0.79 -12.11 -4.99
N ARG A 136 -0.51 -12.39 -4.84
CA ARG A 136 -1.50 -11.41 -4.41
C ARG A 136 -1.23 -10.85 -3.01
N ILE A 137 -0.83 -11.70 -2.06
CA ILE A 137 -0.44 -11.28 -0.71
C ILE A 137 0.78 -10.37 -0.80
N TYR A 138 1.80 -10.77 -1.56
CA TYR A 138 3.03 -10.00 -1.74
C TYR A 138 2.75 -8.60 -2.30
N GLU A 139 2.07 -8.50 -3.44
CA GLU A 139 1.77 -7.21 -4.08
C GLU A 139 0.95 -6.31 -3.17
N SER A 140 -0.02 -6.88 -2.48
CA SER A 140 -0.89 -6.14 -1.57
C SER A 140 -0.16 -5.62 -0.34
N THR A 141 0.65 -6.46 0.31
CA THR A 141 1.43 -6.04 1.48
C THR A 141 2.48 -5.01 1.12
N LEU A 142 3.11 -5.14 -0.06
CA LEU A 142 4.05 -4.17 -0.59
C LEU A 142 3.39 -2.80 -0.82
N MET A 143 2.24 -2.78 -1.49
CA MET A 143 1.52 -1.54 -1.76
C MET A 143 0.99 -0.91 -0.47
N ASN A 144 0.43 -1.69 0.45
CA ASN A 144 -0.06 -1.18 1.73
C ASN A 144 1.08 -0.57 2.57
N ALA A 145 2.24 -1.23 2.63
CA ALA A 145 3.40 -0.71 3.34
C ALA A 145 3.91 0.57 2.67
N TYR A 146 3.99 0.59 1.34
CA TYR A 146 4.44 1.78 0.61
C TYR A 146 3.48 2.95 0.79
N VAL A 147 2.18 2.75 0.61
CA VAL A 147 1.16 3.80 0.77
C VAL A 147 1.14 4.32 2.20
N GLY A 148 1.22 3.44 3.19
CA GLY A 148 1.29 3.83 4.61
C GLY A 148 2.52 4.69 4.93
N THR A 149 3.65 4.46 4.26
CA THR A 149 4.93 5.13 4.53
C THR A 149 5.32 6.18 3.51
N VAL A 150 4.47 6.50 2.52
CA VAL A 150 4.74 7.62 1.61
C VAL A 150 4.85 8.89 2.43
N VAL A 151 6.07 9.32 2.67
CA VAL A 151 6.39 10.58 3.31
C VAL A 151 6.60 11.59 2.21
N THR A 152 5.94 12.71 2.34
CA THR A 152 6.21 13.88 1.53
C THR A 152 7.47 14.53 2.07
N THR A 153 8.50 14.62 1.25
CA THR A 153 9.81 15.14 1.68
C THR A 153 9.89 16.65 1.70
N GLU A 154 8.97 17.31 1.01
CA GLU A 154 8.99 18.79 0.88
C GLU A 154 7.56 19.34 0.75
N GLY A 155 7.34 20.53 1.31
CA GLY A 155 6.15 21.33 1.12
C GLY A 155 4.98 21.05 2.09
N GLU A 156 3.84 21.66 1.79
CA GLU A 156 2.62 21.63 2.61
C GLU A 156 1.81 20.32 2.46
N GLN A 157 2.42 19.27 1.95
CA GLN A 157 1.74 17.99 1.79
C GLN A 157 1.53 17.24 3.11
N ASP A 158 2.25 17.64 4.16
CA ASP A 158 1.99 17.18 5.51
C ASP A 158 1.09 18.19 6.22
N GLN A 159 -0.16 17.79 6.45
CA GLN A 159 -1.17 18.63 7.09
C GLN A 159 -1.38 18.17 8.53
N THR A 160 -1.04 19.06 9.47
CA THR A 160 -1.23 18.81 10.89
C THR A 160 -2.59 19.31 11.36
N ILE A 161 -3.28 18.52 12.17
CA ILE A 161 -4.47 18.91 12.89
C ILE A 161 -4.09 19.03 14.36
N ASP A 162 -4.18 20.26 14.89
CA ASP A 162 -3.94 20.55 16.30
C ASP A 162 -5.17 20.19 17.12
N PHE A 163 -5.03 19.20 18.01
CA PHE A 163 -6.04 18.74 18.95
C PHE A 163 -5.85 19.30 20.36
N SER A 164 -4.82 20.10 20.60
CA SER A 164 -4.54 20.68 21.93
C SER A 164 -5.73 21.46 22.49
N ASN A 165 -6.49 22.12 21.61
CA ASN A 165 -7.68 22.87 22.00
C ASN A 165 -8.86 22.00 22.41
N ILE A 166 -8.94 20.73 21.97
CA ILE A 166 -10.05 19.84 22.32
C ILE A 166 -10.02 19.51 23.80
N THR A 167 -8.86 19.27 24.37
CA THR A 167 -8.69 18.94 25.79
C THR A 167 -9.04 20.12 26.72
N THR A 168 -9.00 21.35 26.22
CA THR A 168 -9.41 22.55 26.97
C THR A 168 -10.92 22.74 26.99
N VAL A 169 -11.63 22.24 25.97
CA VAL A 169 -13.10 22.40 25.83
C VAL A 169 -13.86 21.23 26.42
N VAL A 170 -13.35 20.01 26.25
CA VAL A 170 -13.99 18.78 26.71
C VAL A 170 -12.99 17.96 27.53
N SER A 171 -13.45 17.49 28.71
CA SER A 171 -12.65 16.57 29.51
C SER A 171 -12.43 15.25 28.79
N THR A 172 -11.20 14.72 28.82
CA THR A 172 -10.88 13.37 28.32
C THR A 172 -11.65 12.27 29.07
N ALA A 173 -12.25 12.59 30.24
CA ALA A 173 -13.12 11.68 30.98
C ALA A 173 -14.49 11.50 30.28
N ASP A 174 -14.92 12.45 29.45
CA ASP A 174 -16.11 12.33 28.59
C ASP A 174 -15.68 11.87 27.21
N GLU A 175 -15.43 10.57 27.08
CA GLU A 175 -14.91 9.96 25.86
C GLU A 175 -15.83 10.20 24.64
N GLU A 176 -17.14 10.28 24.85
CA GLU A 176 -18.10 10.49 23.76
C GLU A 176 -17.99 11.90 23.19
N ALA A 177 -18.04 12.92 24.04
CA ALA A 177 -17.93 14.31 23.62
C ALA A 177 -16.54 14.60 23.02
N TYR A 178 -15.47 14.02 23.57
CA TYR A 178 -14.12 14.15 23.05
C TYR A 178 -13.99 13.57 21.64
N ASN A 179 -14.41 12.33 21.43
CA ASN A 179 -14.33 11.68 20.10
C ASN A 179 -15.23 12.37 19.08
N ARG A 180 -16.36 12.92 19.50
CA ARG A 180 -17.24 13.70 18.62
C ARG A 180 -16.54 14.97 18.12
N LEU A 181 -15.95 15.73 19.02
CA LEU A 181 -15.25 16.98 18.64
C LEU A 181 -14.02 16.68 17.78
N LEU A 182 -13.29 15.61 18.08
CA LEU A 182 -12.18 15.11 17.26
C LEU A 182 -12.63 14.80 15.83
N ALA A 183 -13.74 14.08 15.67
CA ALA A 183 -14.27 13.75 14.35
C ALA A 183 -14.76 15.00 13.58
N GLU A 184 -15.40 15.95 14.25
CA GLU A 184 -15.82 17.23 13.65
C GLU A 184 -14.61 18.03 13.15
N THR A 185 -13.55 18.10 13.94
CA THR A 185 -12.31 18.81 13.57
C THR A 185 -11.60 18.15 12.38
N ILE A 186 -11.53 16.81 12.36
CA ILE A 186 -10.97 16.06 11.21
C ILE A 186 -11.79 16.34 9.94
N ALA A 187 -13.12 16.25 10.04
CA ALA A 187 -14.00 16.46 8.88
C ALA A 187 -13.89 17.89 8.33
N GLU A 188 -13.80 18.89 9.21
CA GLU A 188 -13.61 20.30 8.80
C GLU A 188 -12.28 20.49 8.08
N LYS A 189 -11.17 19.97 8.62
CA LYS A 189 -9.85 20.08 7.99
C LYS A 189 -9.82 19.39 6.63
N LEU A 190 -10.37 18.19 6.52
CA LEU A 190 -10.45 17.47 5.25
C LEU A 190 -11.29 18.21 4.20
N ALA A 191 -12.41 18.81 4.63
CA ALA A 191 -13.23 19.62 3.74
C ALA A 191 -12.47 20.86 3.22
N ASN A 192 -11.71 21.52 4.08
CA ASN A 192 -10.88 22.66 3.71
C ASN A 192 -9.79 22.26 2.71
N ILE A 193 -9.05 21.16 2.95
CA ILE A 193 -8.06 20.63 2.01
C ILE A 193 -8.69 20.35 0.64
N MET A 194 -9.89 19.75 0.61
CA MET A 194 -10.58 19.46 -0.65
C MET A 194 -11.01 20.73 -1.41
N VAL A 195 -11.28 21.83 -0.73
CA VAL A 195 -11.56 23.13 -1.37
C VAL A 195 -10.27 23.73 -1.91
N GLU A 196 -9.19 23.69 -1.14
CA GLU A 196 -7.87 24.20 -1.52
C GLU A 196 -7.29 23.48 -2.74
N LEU A 197 -7.54 22.17 -2.87
CA LEU A 197 -7.13 21.38 -4.05
C LEU A 197 -7.84 21.76 -5.35
N LYS A 198 -9.02 22.39 -5.25
CA LYS A 198 -9.78 22.86 -6.43
C LYS A 198 -9.29 24.19 -6.97
N ASP A 199 -8.68 25.00 -6.12
CA ASP A 199 -8.14 26.28 -6.55
C ASP A 199 -6.70 26.11 -7.04
N PRO A 200 -6.37 26.54 -8.29
CA PRO A 200 -5.02 26.40 -8.84
C PRO A 200 -3.95 27.13 -8.04
N LEU A 201 -4.30 28.23 -7.34
CA LEU A 201 -3.34 29.00 -6.57
C LEU A 201 -2.90 28.29 -5.28
N THR A 202 -3.84 27.66 -4.59
CA THR A 202 -3.56 26.86 -3.39
C THR A 202 -3.12 25.44 -3.75
N GLY A 203 -3.65 24.87 -4.83
CA GLY A 203 -3.30 23.55 -5.33
C GLY A 203 -1.82 23.38 -5.66
N LYS A 204 -1.12 24.46 -6.06
CA LYS A 204 0.33 24.40 -6.29
C LYS A 204 1.13 23.96 -5.06
N ASN A 205 0.63 24.18 -3.85
CA ASN A 205 1.30 23.84 -2.61
C ASN A 205 1.24 22.33 -2.30
N TYR A 206 0.32 21.62 -2.97
CA TYR A 206 0.08 20.19 -2.75
C TYR A 206 0.79 19.27 -3.75
N ASN A 207 1.68 19.81 -4.58
CA ASN A 207 2.56 19.00 -5.42
C ASN A 207 4.01 19.42 -5.22
N ASP A 208 4.95 18.47 -5.30
CA ASP A 208 6.37 18.71 -5.02
C ASP A 208 7.04 19.61 -6.08
N LEU A 209 6.41 19.76 -7.25
CA LEU A 209 6.93 20.61 -8.33
C LEU A 209 6.50 22.07 -8.18
N GLY A 210 5.53 22.38 -7.30
CA GLY A 210 5.00 23.72 -7.11
C GLY A 210 4.22 24.26 -8.33
N TYR A 211 3.74 23.39 -9.22
CA TYR A 211 3.03 23.75 -10.43
C TYR A 211 1.58 24.13 -10.14
N TYR A 212 1.06 25.11 -10.85
CA TYR A 212 -0.33 25.54 -10.76
C TYR A 212 -1.26 24.44 -11.28
N ARG A 213 -2.00 23.80 -10.38
CA ARG A 213 -2.91 22.70 -10.66
C ARG A 213 -4.20 22.84 -9.90
N SER A 214 -5.26 22.30 -10.48
CA SER A 214 -6.52 22.07 -9.78
C SER A 214 -7.00 20.65 -10.04
N TRP A 215 -7.66 20.06 -9.06
CA TRP A 215 -8.13 18.69 -9.12
C TRP A 215 -9.57 18.58 -8.61
N ASP A 216 -10.30 17.61 -9.13
CA ASP A 216 -11.63 17.30 -8.64
C ASP A 216 -11.58 16.30 -7.46
N ASN A 217 -12.59 16.35 -6.60
CA ASN A 217 -12.67 15.42 -5.45
C ASN A 217 -12.71 13.95 -5.90
N SER A 218 -13.23 13.67 -7.11
CA SER A 218 -13.30 12.33 -7.67
C SER A 218 -11.93 11.72 -8.01
N ASP A 219 -10.91 12.56 -8.12
CA ASP A 219 -9.56 12.12 -8.50
C ASP A 219 -8.78 11.57 -7.30
N PHE A 220 -9.31 11.78 -6.10
CA PHE A 220 -8.66 11.39 -4.86
C PHE A 220 -9.23 10.12 -4.24
N VAL A 221 -8.37 9.46 -3.51
CA VAL A 221 -8.72 8.38 -2.59
C VAL A 221 -8.16 8.71 -1.22
N ILE A 222 -8.96 8.50 -0.20
CA ILE A 222 -8.54 8.67 1.19
C ILE A 222 -8.26 7.31 1.79
N VAL A 223 -7.01 7.09 2.16
CA VAL A 223 -6.57 5.88 2.85
C VAL A 223 -6.54 6.17 4.35
N TRP A 224 -7.41 5.49 5.08
CA TRP A 224 -7.64 5.74 6.49
C TRP A 224 -6.84 4.83 7.40
N ASN A 225 -6.37 5.37 8.51
CA ASN A 225 -5.89 4.59 9.63
C ASN A 225 -7.08 4.00 10.41
N ALA A 226 -7.10 2.66 10.52
CA ALA A 226 -8.18 1.92 11.16
C ALA A 226 -8.51 2.41 12.57
N GLU A 227 -7.52 2.89 13.30
CA GLU A 227 -7.70 3.33 14.68
C GLU A 227 -8.56 4.57 14.79
N TYR A 228 -8.33 5.56 13.91
CA TYR A 228 -9.15 6.77 13.86
C TYR A 228 -10.54 6.51 13.29
N VAL A 229 -10.64 5.71 12.23
CA VAL A 229 -11.92 5.37 11.61
C VAL A 229 -12.86 4.67 12.59
N ASN A 230 -12.34 3.74 13.37
CA ASN A 230 -13.15 3.01 14.34
C ASN A 230 -13.68 3.93 15.45
N LYS A 231 -12.91 4.95 15.87
CA LYS A 231 -13.39 5.99 16.79
C LYS A 231 -14.47 6.85 16.16
N ILE A 232 -14.27 7.30 14.92
CA ILE A 232 -15.21 8.12 14.17
C ILE A 232 -16.52 7.38 13.90
N ARG A 233 -16.46 6.13 13.42
CA ARG A 233 -17.65 5.31 13.12
C ARG A 233 -18.49 5.00 14.32
N LYS A 234 -17.88 4.78 15.48
CA LYS A 234 -18.60 4.53 16.72
C LYS A 234 -19.55 5.68 17.09
N MET A 235 -19.23 6.92 16.66
CA MET A 235 -19.91 8.11 17.13
C MET A 235 -20.78 8.85 16.12
N LEU A 236 -20.41 8.87 14.82
CA LEU A 236 -20.85 9.96 13.95
C LEU A 236 -21.17 9.59 12.50
N GLU A 237 -21.14 8.34 12.11
CA GLU A 237 -21.44 7.93 10.72
C GLU A 237 -22.75 8.52 10.18
N PRO A 238 -23.83 8.67 10.98
CA PRO A 238 -25.07 9.25 10.47
C PRO A 238 -25.08 10.76 10.28
N THR A 239 -24.21 11.51 10.95
CA THR A 239 -24.39 12.97 11.06
C THR A 239 -23.39 13.81 10.26
N ILE A 240 -22.14 13.37 10.15
CA ILE A 240 -21.08 14.17 9.53
C ILE A 240 -20.83 13.78 8.06
N PHE A 241 -20.93 12.50 7.74
CA PHE A 241 -20.58 11.99 6.41
C PHE A 241 -21.76 11.85 5.45
N HIS A 242 -22.99 12.07 5.91
CA HIS A 242 -24.22 12.02 5.09
C HIS A 242 -24.56 13.31 4.34
N LYS A 243 -23.77 14.35 4.43
CA LYS A 243 -23.96 15.52 3.58
C LYS A 243 -23.39 15.21 2.20
N ASP A 244 -24.27 15.14 1.22
CA ASP A 244 -23.97 14.90 -0.19
C ASP A 244 -22.69 15.61 -0.65
N GLY A 245 -21.69 14.84 -1.05
CA GLY A 245 -20.44 15.34 -1.62
C GLY A 245 -19.27 15.50 -0.65
N LEU A 246 -19.42 15.24 0.65
CA LEU A 246 -18.30 15.16 1.58
C LEU A 246 -17.82 13.70 1.70
N ILE A 247 -16.56 13.54 1.78
CA ILE A 247 -15.67 12.40 1.92
C ILE A 247 -16.34 11.15 2.49
N GLY A 248 -16.59 10.14 1.64
CA GLY A 248 -17.06 8.82 2.07
C GLY A 248 -15.92 7.96 2.63
N ILE A 249 -16.15 7.31 3.76
CA ILE A 249 -15.23 6.28 4.26
C ILE A 249 -15.59 4.96 3.59
N GLU A 250 -14.75 4.52 2.65
CA GLU A 250 -14.87 3.20 2.05
C GLU A 250 -14.04 2.18 2.83
N ASP A 251 -14.65 1.08 3.27
CA ASP A 251 -13.97 0.04 4.04
C ASP A 251 -12.73 -0.54 3.37
N ARG A 252 -12.73 -0.55 2.04
CA ARG A 252 -11.61 -1.07 1.24
C ARG A 252 -10.35 -0.22 1.32
N TYR A 253 -10.45 1.02 1.80
CA TYR A 253 -9.31 1.94 1.93
C TYR A 253 -8.93 2.19 3.39
N VAL A 254 -9.31 1.30 4.29
CA VAL A 254 -8.92 1.34 5.69
C VAL A 254 -7.76 0.37 5.90
N LEU A 255 -6.62 0.90 6.32
CA LEU A 255 -5.43 0.10 6.63
C LEU A 255 -5.22 -0.03 8.13
N PRO A 256 -4.70 -1.17 8.60
CA PRO A 256 -4.21 -1.31 9.97
C PRO A 256 -3.17 -0.24 10.34
N ALA A 257 -3.19 0.22 11.58
CA ALA A 257 -2.34 1.31 12.05
C ALA A 257 -0.82 1.06 11.85
N PHE A 258 -0.40 -0.20 11.92
CA PHE A 258 1.02 -0.55 11.80
C PHE A 258 1.63 -0.31 10.41
N TYR A 259 0.80 -0.10 9.36
CA TYR A 259 1.32 0.28 8.05
C TYR A 259 1.77 1.74 7.98
N PHE A 260 1.27 2.59 8.90
CA PHE A 260 1.63 3.99 8.92
C PHE A 260 2.93 4.20 9.71
N GLY A 261 3.90 4.85 9.09
CA GLY A 261 5.20 5.05 9.71
C GLY A 261 6.15 5.90 8.88
N THR A 262 7.34 6.11 9.43
CA THR A 262 8.40 6.88 8.77
C THR A 262 9.47 5.94 8.22
N VAL A 263 9.82 6.12 6.96
CA VAL A 263 10.87 5.33 6.29
C VAL A 263 12.23 5.61 6.93
N ASN A 264 12.97 4.57 7.24
CA ASN A 264 14.35 4.67 7.71
C ASN A 264 15.28 4.93 6.51
N ALA A 265 15.63 6.20 6.31
CA ALA A 265 16.49 6.64 5.21
C ALA A 265 17.93 6.13 5.32
N SER A 266 18.38 5.78 6.52
CA SER A 266 19.73 5.26 6.79
C SER A 266 19.68 3.79 7.21
N SER A 267 20.75 3.05 6.96
CA SER A 267 20.93 1.72 7.53
C SER A 267 21.05 1.80 9.06
N GLY A 268 20.61 0.78 9.75
CA GLY A 268 20.61 0.77 11.21
C GLY A 268 20.31 -0.59 11.81
N THR A 269 20.00 -0.57 13.09
CA THR A 269 19.60 -1.74 13.87
C THR A 269 18.12 -1.61 14.25
N ALA A 270 17.35 -2.67 14.04
CA ALA A 270 15.92 -2.70 14.33
C ALA A 270 15.66 -2.55 15.83
N THR A 271 14.71 -1.69 16.15
CA THR A 271 14.12 -1.50 17.48
C THR A 271 12.67 -2.01 17.48
N SER A 272 11.99 -1.92 18.61
CA SER A 272 10.55 -2.21 18.67
C SER A 272 9.78 -1.32 17.70
N GLY A 273 8.87 -1.89 16.93
CA GLY A 273 8.10 -1.16 15.90
C GLY A 273 8.82 -0.96 14.58
N THR A 274 10.05 -1.46 14.41
CA THR A 274 10.69 -1.50 13.10
C THR A 274 10.07 -2.59 12.23
N ARG A 275 9.61 -2.23 11.03
CA ARG A 275 8.95 -3.13 10.09
C ARG A 275 9.63 -3.14 8.72
N SER A 276 9.48 -4.21 8.00
CA SER A 276 10.02 -4.30 6.64
C SER A 276 9.15 -3.52 5.66
N LEU A 277 9.77 -2.69 4.82
CA LEU A 277 9.08 -1.98 3.73
C LEU A 277 9.01 -2.84 2.47
N ILE A 278 9.98 -3.70 2.29
CA ILE A 278 10.12 -4.60 1.14
C ILE A 278 10.23 -6.06 1.62
N GLU A 279 10.03 -7.01 0.73
CA GLU A 279 10.35 -8.40 1.02
C GLU A 279 11.87 -8.59 1.04
N GLN A 280 12.41 -9.04 2.15
CA GLN A 280 13.85 -9.20 2.36
C GLN A 280 14.17 -10.31 3.35
N GLU A 281 15.40 -10.77 3.29
CA GLU A 281 15.98 -11.69 4.26
C GLU A 281 17.01 -10.97 5.15
N ILE A 282 16.80 -11.00 6.44
CA ILE A 282 17.71 -10.40 7.41
C ILE A 282 18.13 -11.46 8.42
N GLY A 283 19.43 -11.72 8.51
CA GLY A 283 19.97 -12.69 9.46
C GLY A 283 19.45 -14.12 9.26
N GLY A 284 19.11 -14.51 8.04
CA GLY A 284 18.53 -15.82 7.72
C GLY A 284 17.04 -15.96 8.02
N VAL A 285 16.37 -14.86 8.37
CA VAL A 285 14.91 -14.81 8.57
C VAL A 285 14.30 -14.01 7.43
N HIS A 286 13.28 -14.59 6.81
CA HIS A 286 12.51 -13.95 5.75
C HIS A 286 11.42 -13.06 6.33
N TYR A 287 11.31 -11.84 5.82
CA TYR A 287 10.32 -10.84 6.23
C TYR A 287 9.50 -10.37 5.04
N TRP A 288 8.20 -10.39 5.21
CA TRP A 288 7.24 -9.80 4.27
C TRP A 288 7.17 -8.27 4.45
N PRO A 289 6.75 -7.53 3.40
CA PRO A 289 6.43 -6.11 3.57
C PRO A 289 5.36 -5.90 4.67
N GLY A 290 5.61 -4.96 5.59
CA GLY A 290 4.76 -4.72 6.75
C GLY A 290 5.03 -5.63 7.95
N GLU A 291 5.87 -6.65 7.83
CA GLU A 291 6.20 -7.55 8.94
C GLU A 291 7.19 -6.91 9.93
N ALA A 292 6.99 -7.15 11.23
CA ALA A 292 7.87 -6.64 12.27
C ALA A 292 9.22 -7.36 12.25
N ILE A 293 10.30 -6.60 12.22
CA ILE A 293 11.67 -7.10 12.24
C ILE A 293 12.09 -7.34 13.68
N ALA A 294 12.80 -8.44 13.90
CA ALA A 294 13.33 -8.77 15.21
C ALA A 294 14.27 -7.66 15.71
N SER A 295 14.06 -7.23 16.97
CA SER A 295 14.92 -6.22 17.61
C SER A 295 16.38 -6.67 17.63
N GLY A 296 17.30 -5.78 17.26
CA GLY A 296 18.72 -6.07 17.14
C GLY A 296 19.18 -6.53 15.75
N ALA A 297 18.27 -6.80 14.80
CA ALA A 297 18.63 -7.13 13.43
C ALA A 297 19.09 -5.90 12.65
N SER A 298 20.15 -6.03 11.85
CA SER A 298 20.69 -4.94 11.03
C SER A 298 19.97 -4.87 9.69
N TYR A 299 19.54 -3.67 9.30
CA TYR A 299 18.84 -3.41 8.05
C TYR A 299 19.56 -2.41 7.15
N ALA A 300 19.29 -2.46 5.86
CA ALA A 300 19.82 -1.51 4.88
C ALA A 300 18.95 -0.24 4.80
N ALA A 301 19.50 0.85 4.27
CA ALA A 301 18.78 2.11 4.05
C ALA A 301 17.57 1.91 3.14
N ASN A 302 16.46 2.61 3.43
CA ASN A 302 15.20 2.61 2.65
C ASN A 302 14.56 1.22 2.46
N THR A 303 14.85 0.26 3.34
CA THR A 303 14.26 -1.08 3.30
C THR A 303 13.30 -1.35 4.44
N THR A 304 13.25 -0.46 5.42
CA THR A 304 12.43 -0.57 6.63
C THR A 304 11.76 0.75 6.96
N TYR A 305 10.74 0.68 7.80
CA TYR A 305 10.10 1.85 8.38
C TYR A 305 9.86 1.65 9.87
N GLN A 306 9.75 2.76 10.58
CA GLN A 306 9.34 2.78 11.97
C GLN A 306 7.85 3.03 12.04
N GLU A 307 7.07 2.09 12.60
CA GLU A 307 5.65 2.31 12.79
C GLU A 307 5.42 3.50 13.72
N ASN A 308 4.40 4.30 13.42
CA ASN A 308 3.94 5.34 14.32
C ASN A 308 3.24 4.66 15.49
N SER A 309 3.99 4.50 16.56
CA SER A 309 3.51 3.83 17.76
C SER A 309 2.53 4.72 18.52
N THR A 310 1.38 4.20 18.80
CA THR A 310 0.38 4.63 19.77
C THR A 310 -0.35 5.95 19.46
N PRO A 311 -1.66 5.94 19.31
CA PRO A 311 -2.50 7.13 19.30
C PRO A 311 -2.29 7.95 20.56
N GLY A 312 -2.04 9.23 20.41
CA GLY A 312 -1.78 10.16 21.50
C GLY A 312 -0.32 10.51 21.72
N VAL A 313 0.57 10.10 20.81
CA VAL A 313 1.93 10.62 20.72
C VAL A 313 2.02 11.48 19.45
N ASP A 314 2.73 12.59 19.54
CA ASP A 314 3.00 13.52 18.44
C ASP A 314 3.26 12.78 17.11
N ASN A 315 2.59 13.20 16.03
CA ASN A 315 2.71 12.67 14.67
C ASN A 315 1.98 11.33 14.36
N SER A 316 0.85 11.07 14.96
CA SER A 316 -0.02 9.95 14.54
C SER A 316 -0.73 10.25 13.22
N VAL A 317 -0.45 9.48 12.17
CA VAL A 317 -1.13 9.63 10.88
C VAL A 317 -2.61 9.23 11.00
N ILE A 318 -3.51 10.17 10.68
CA ILE A 318 -4.97 9.97 10.67
C ILE A 318 -5.39 9.31 9.37
N CYS A 319 -4.99 9.92 8.25
CA CYS A 319 -5.29 9.43 6.91
C CYS A 319 -4.29 9.99 5.89
N LYS A 320 -4.33 9.42 4.68
CA LYS A 320 -3.61 9.95 3.53
C LYS A 320 -4.58 10.22 2.39
N ILE A 321 -4.48 11.40 1.79
CA ILE A 321 -5.25 11.80 0.61
C ILE A 321 -4.33 11.66 -0.58
N ILE A 322 -4.64 10.72 -1.47
CA ILE A 322 -3.75 10.33 -2.57
C ILE A 322 -4.50 10.48 -3.88
N HIS A 323 -3.90 11.15 -4.85
CA HIS A 323 -4.43 11.16 -6.20
C HIS A 323 -4.34 9.75 -6.81
N LYS A 324 -5.37 9.28 -7.50
CA LYS A 324 -5.48 7.91 -8.03
C LYS A 324 -4.31 7.50 -8.94
N GLU A 325 -3.68 8.47 -9.60
CA GLU A 325 -2.52 8.23 -10.47
C GLU A 325 -1.18 8.53 -9.79
N ALA A 326 -1.17 8.93 -8.50
CA ALA A 326 0.06 9.41 -7.86
C ALA A 326 1.09 8.30 -7.63
N ILE A 327 0.65 7.05 -7.45
CA ILE A 327 1.52 5.91 -7.16
C ILE A 327 1.30 4.83 -8.20
N PRO A 328 1.83 4.96 -9.42
CA PRO A 328 1.64 3.95 -10.45
C PRO A 328 2.36 2.65 -10.06
N PHE A 329 1.60 1.57 -9.97
CA PHE A 329 2.12 0.22 -9.82
C PHE A 329 1.96 -0.51 -11.14
N MET A 330 3.05 -0.62 -11.89
CA MET A 330 3.05 -1.30 -13.16
C MET A 330 3.17 -2.81 -12.91
N ASP A 331 2.12 -3.55 -13.27
CA ASP A 331 2.11 -5.02 -13.27
C ASP A 331 2.44 -5.51 -14.69
N GLY A 332 3.46 -6.33 -14.79
CA GLY A 332 3.98 -6.80 -16.07
C GLY A 332 3.49 -8.20 -16.42
N PHE A 333 4.39 -8.96 -17.02
CA PHE A 333 4.10 -10.34 -17.43
C PHE A 333 3.91 -11.28 -16.24
N GLU A 334 3.03 -12.25 -16.41
CA GLU A 334 2.89 -13.40 -15.54
C GLU A 334 3.05 -14.66 -16.39
N THR A 335 4.00 -15.52 -16.03
CA THR A 335 4.26 -16.76 -16.76
C THR A 335 4.46 -17.89 -15.78
N GLN A 336 3.75 -18.97 -16.01
CA GLN A 336 3.92 -20.22 -15.25
C GLN A 336 4.78 -21.18 -16.07
N THR A 337 5.82 -21.73 -15.43
CA THR A 337 6.68 -22.74 -16.02
C THR A 337 6.68 -24.00 -15.15
N GLU A 338 6.83 -25.14 -15.81
CA GLU A 338 6.87 -26.45 -15.15
C GLU A 338 8.13 -27.19 -15.58
N PHE A 339 8.76 -27.85 -14.61
CA PHE A 339 9.92 -28.69 -14.84
C PHE A 339 9.80 -30.02 -14.06
N ILE A 340 9.89 -31.13 -14.79
CA ILE A 340 9.88 -32.46 -14.20
C ILE A 340 11.32 -32.88 -13.92
N ASN A 341 11.60 -33.20 -12.66
CA ASN A 341 12.89 -33.76 -12.25
C ASN A 341 12.87 -35.30 -12.42
N PRO A 342 13.61 -35.86 -13.39
CA PRO A 342 13.57 -37.28 -13.67
C PRO A 342 14.24 -38.14 -12.58
N LYS A 343 15.04 -37.52 -11.71
CA LYS A 343 15.76 -38.28 -10.65
C LYS A 343 14.85 -38.71 -9.51
N ASN A 344 13.91 -37.88 -9.12
CA ASN A 344 13.00 -38.10 -7.99
C ASN A 344 11.53 -38.06 -8.39
N LEU A 345 11.21 -37.87 -9.69
CA LEU A 345 9.86 -37.77 -10.23
C LEU A 345 9.02 -36.63 -9.62
N SER A 346 9.68 -35.59 -9.09
CA SER A 346 9.02 -34.39 -8.62
C SER A 346 8.73 -33.43 -9.77
N GLN A 347 7.65 -32.68 -9.63
CA GLN A 347 7.26 -31.61 -10.53
C GLN A 347 7.49 -30.27 -9.83
N ASN A 348 8.34 -29.44 -10.42
CA ASN A 348 8.58 -28.09 -9.93
C ASN A 348 7.75 -27.14 -10.78
N HIS A 349 6.87 -26.39 -10.13
CA HIS A 349 6.10 -25.33 -10.74
C HIS A 349 6.64 -24.00 -10.28
N TYR A 350 6.83 -23.08 -11.20
CA TYR A 350 7.31 -21.74 -10.96
C TYR A 350 6.31 -20.72 -11.52
N LEU A 351 5.91 -19.78 -10.70
CA LEU A 351 5.19 -18.60 -11.13
C LEU A 351 6.17 -17.44 -11.23
N HIS A 352 6.43 -16.97 -12.44
CA HIS A 352 7.26 -15.81 -12.71
C HIS A 352 6.36 -14.62 -12.94
N PHE A 353 6.69 -13.48 -12.32
CA PHE A 353 5.96 -12.24 -12.51
C PHE A 353 6.92 -11.04 -12.41
N GLY A 354 6.53 -9.93 -13.02
CA GLY A 354 7.29 -8.71 -12.99
C GLY A 354 6.43 -7.53 -12.58
N HIS A 355 6.99 -6.61 -11.79
CA HIS A 355 6.33 -5.38 -11.42
C HIS A 355 7.33 -4.22 -11.32
N SER A 356 6.82 -3.00 -11.34
CA SER A 356 7.62 -1.83 -11.05
C SER A 356 7.84 -1.67 -9.55
N LYS A 357 8.95 -1.02 -9.17
CA LYS A 357 9.10 -0.54 -7.80
C LYS A 357 8.03 0.54 -7.54
N PRO A 358 7.27 0.48 -6.43
CA PRO A 358 6.35 1.54 -6.10
C PRO A 358 7.09 2.89 -6.04
N THR A 359 6.60 3.86 -6.77
CA THR A 359 7.22 5.19 -6.89
C THR A 359 6.12 6.23 -6.99
N ARG A 360 6.29 7.38 -6.33
CA ARG A 360 5.34 8.49 -6.35
C ARG A 360 5.69 9.48 -7.45
N PHE A 361 4.69 10.00 -8.15
CA PHE A 361 4.83 11.14 -9.04
C PHE A 361 4.82 12.46 -8.26
N TYR A 362 5.83 13.29 -8.49
CA TYR A 362 6.02 14.55 -7.76
C TYR A 362 5.00 15.62 -8.13
N GLY A 363 4.44 15.59 -9.34
CA GLY A 363 3.43 16.54 -9.78
C GLY A 363 2.01 16.23 -9.33
N LEU A 364 1.80 15.15 -8.58
CA LEU A 364 0.49 14.74 -8.08
C LEU A 364 0.43 14.75 -6.56
N PRO A 365 -0.70 15.19 -5.98
CA PRO A 365 -0.87 15.26 -4.54
C PRO A 365 -0.81 13.90 -3.85
N CYS A 366 -0.06 13.86 -2.76
CA CYS A 366 -0.04 12.75 -1.82
C CYS A 366 0.07 13.35 -0.40
N ILE A 367 -1.06 13.70 0.18
CA ILE A 367 -1.15 14.48 1.40
C ILE A 367 -1.25 13.53 2.59
N THR A 368 -0.43 13.75 3.61
CA THR A 368 -0.49 13.04 4.88
C THR A 368 -1.17 13.95 5.91
N VAL A 369 -2.22 13.47 6.55
CA VAL A 369 -2.91 14.20 7.62
C VAL A 369 -2.49 13.60 8.96
N VAL A 370 -1.87 14.42 9.79
CA VAL A 370 -1.26 14.02 11.06
C VAL A 370 -1.97 14.70 12.23
N ALA A 371 -2.14 13.98 13.32
CA ALA A 371 -2.66 14.51 14.58
C ALA A 371 -1.52 15.07 15.44
N ASP A 372 -1.73 16.25 15.99
CA ASP A 372 -0.91 16.87 17.04
C ASP A 372 -1.78 17.04 18.29
N PHE A 373 -1.34 16.43 19.42
CA PHE A 373 -2.12 16.34 20.68
C PHE A 373 -1.54 17.19 21.80
#